data_567fe4c0db65d0b55d34bbb697b49f16
#
_entry.id   567fe4c0db65d0b55d34bbb697b49f16
#
_cell.length_a   1.000
_cell.length_b   1.000
_cell.length_c   1.000
_cell.angle_alpha   90.00
_cell.angle_beta   90.00
_cell.angle_gamma   90.00
#
_symmetry.space_group_name_H-M   'P 1'
#
loop_
_entity.id
_entity.type
_entity.pdbx_description
1 polymer ?
#
loop_
_entity_poly.entity_id
_entity_poly.type
_entity_poly.pdbx_seq_one_letter_code
_entity_poly.pdbx_strand_id
1 'polypeptide(L)'
;MEDCLFCKIAAGDIPSNKLYEDDKLLAFYDIDPQAPVHFLVIPKQHIASAAALTEDDAALLGHIYAVIAQLYKKLGVDESGYRVVTNVGTDGGQSVKHLHFHVLAKRSLAWPPG
;
A
#
# COMPACT_ATOMS: atom_id res chain seq x y z
N MET A 1 15.30 10.75 -0.76
CA MET A 1 14.31 11.50 -1.57
C MET A 1 13.61 12.51 -0.69
N GLU A 2 14.13 13.72 -0.70
CA GLU A 2 13.68 14.78 0.21
C GLU A 2 12.23 15.22 -0.04
N ASP A 3 11.80 15.17 -1.30
CA ASP A 3 10.46 15.61 -1.67
C ASP A 3 9.41 14.51 -1.65
N CYS A 4 9.78 13.28 -1.27
CA CYS A 4 8.86 12.16 -1.26
C CYS A 4 8.13 12.08 0.07
N LEU A 5 6.81 12.30 0.04
CA LEU A 5 5.96 12.18 1.23
C LEU A 5 6.10 10.81 1.89
N PHE A 6 6.07 9.74 1.11
CA PHE A 6 6.13 8.39 1.67
C PHE A 6 7.53 8.01 2.18
N CYS A 7 8.59 8.55 1.58
CA CYS A 7 9.92 8.41 2.17
C CYS A 7 9.99 9.05 3.55
N LYS A 8 9.37 10.22 3.71
CA LYS A 8 9.31 10.91 5.00
C LYS A 8 8.48 10.16 6.03
N ILE A 9 7.36 9.58 5.60
CA ILE A 9 6.53 8.74 6.48
C ILE A 9 7.30 7.49 6.89
N ALA A 10 7.97 6.83 5.94
CA ALA A 10 8.76 5.62 6.22
C ALA A 10 9.93 5.90 7.16
N ALA A 11 10.52 7.09 7.09
CA ALA A 11 11.62 7.50 7.97
C ALA A 11 11.14 7.97 9.35
N GLY A 12 9.83 8.15 9.54
CA GLY A 12 9.27 8.67 10.78
C GLY A 12 9.27 10.18 10.90
N ASP A 13 9.65 10.90 9.84
CA ASP A 13 9.69 12.37 9.85
C ASP A 13 8.29 12.98 9.81
N ILE A 14 7.34 12.27 9.22
CA ILE A 14 5.93 12.65 9.19
C ILE A 14 5.14 11.54 9.88
N PRO A 15 4.29 11.86 10.86
CA PRO A 15 3.53 10.85 11.57
C PRO A 15 2.50 10.18 10.67
N SER A 16 2.19 8.92 10.98
CA SER A 16 1.16 8.15 10.30
C SER A 16 0.47 7.23 11.32
N ASN A 17 -0.72 6.79 10.99
CA ASN A 17 -1.44 5.82 11.83
C ASN A 17 -1.00 4.42 11.41
N LYS A 18 0.09 3.94 12.02
CA LYS A 18 0.75 2.68 11.63
C LYS A 18 -0.09 1.47 11.98
N LEU A 19 -0.13 0.53 11.05
CA LEU A 19 -0.77 -0.77 11.20
C LEU A 19 0.29 -1.87 11.34
N TYR A 20 1.43 -1.72 10.67
CA TYR A 20 2.51 -2.70 10.64
C TYR A 20 3.80 -2.04 10.20
N GLU A 21 4.91 -2.49 10.73
CA GLU A 21 6.23 -2.02 10.29
C GLU A 21 7.28 -3.10 10.49
N ASP A 22 8.15 -3.27 9.49
CA ASP A 22 9.37 -4.05 9.63
C ASP A 22 10.52 -3.29 8.96
N ASP A 23 11.68 -3.94 8.77
CA ASP A 23 12.85 -3.27 8.20
C ASP A 23 12.68 -2.90 6.72
N LYS A 24 11.70 -3.47 6.03
CA LYS A 24 11.48 -3.28 4.58
C LYS A 24 10.19 -2.57 4.25
N LEU A 25 9.16 -2.70 5.08
CA LEU A 25 7.81 -2.22 4.77
C LEU A 25 7.23 -1.39 5.91
N LEU A 26 6.31 -0.51 5.53
CA LEU A 26 5.42 0.17 6.45
C LEU A 26 3.99 0.07 5.91
N ALA A 27 3.05 -0.28 6.78
CA ALA A 27 1.63 -0.22 6.46
C ALA A 27 0.96 0.78 7.40
N PHE A 28 0.10 1.63 6.84
CA PHE A 28 -0.60 2.66 7.61
C PHE A 28 -1.95 2.96 7.00
N TYR A 29 -2.88 3.43 7.83
CA TYR A 29 -4.22 3.78 7.36
C TYR A 29 -4.19 5.00 6.45
N ASP A 30 -5.01 4.95 5.39
CA ASP A 30 -5.21 6.10 4.51
C ASP A 30 -5.97 7.20 5.27
N ILE A 31 -5.52 8.45 5.13
CA ILE A 31 -6.16 9.58 5.81
C ILE A 31 -7.47 9.99 5.15
N ASP A 32 -7.72 9.53 3.92
CA ASP A 32 -8.97 9.76 3.18
C ASP A 32 -9.51 8.42 2.72
N PRO A 33 -10.03 7.60 3.65
CA PRO A 33 -10.38 6.22 3.32
C PRO A 33 -11.57 6.15 2.36
N GLN A 34 -11.45 5.28 1.37
CA GLN A 34 -12.48 5.04 0.35
C GLN A 34 -13.29 3.77 0.66
N ALA A 35 -13.01 3.13 1.79
CA ALA A 35 -13.72 1.95 2.28
C ALA A 35 -13.58 1.92 3.80
N PRO A 36 -14.45 1.18 4.53
CA PRO A 36 -14.33 1.06 5.98
C PRO A 36 -12.97 0.53 6.45
N VAL A 37 -12.33 -0.32 5.65
CA VAL A 37 -10.93 -0.68 5.83
C VAL A 37 -10.18 -0.22 4.58
N HIS A 38 -9.25 0.70 4.76
CA HIS A 38 -8.42 1.20 3.68
C HIS A 38 -7.04 1.55 4.25
N PHE A 39 -6.05 0.72 3.93
CA PHE A 39 -4.68 0.99 4.35
C PHE A 39 -3.74 0.92 3.14
N LEU A 40 -2.56 1.49 3.32
CA LEU A 40 -1.51 1.50 2.32
C LEU A 40 -0.35 0.65 2.81
N VAL A 41 0.30 -0.04 1.88
CA VAL A 41 1.56 -0.73 2.16
C VAL A 41 2.62 -0.14 1.23
N ILE A 42 3.71 0.33 1.81
CA ILE A 42 4.80 0.93 1.07
C ILE A 42 6.12 0.24 1.40
N PRO A 43 7.03 0.10 0.43
CA PRO A 43 8.42 -0.24 0.75
C PRO A 43 9.12 0.96 1.35
N LYS A 44 10.04 0.73 2.30
CA LYS A 44 10.88 1.80 2.84
C LYS A 44 11.88 2.30 1.82
N GLN A 45 12.35 1.41 0.93
CA GLN A 45 13.15 1.78 -0.24
C GLN A 45 12.27 2.62 -1.19
N HIS A 46 12.83 3.70 -1.70
CA HIS A 46 12.12 4.51 -2.70
C HIS A 46 12.10 3.79 -4.04
N ILE A 47 10.91 3.43 -4.49
CA ILE A 47 10.63 2.89 -5.83
C ILE A 47 9.51 3.78 -6.38
N ALA A 48 9.69 4.35 -7.56
CA ALA A 48 8.75 5.36 -8.05
C ALA A 48 7.36 4.82 -8.32
N SER A 49 7.26 3.61 -8.85
CA SER A 49 5.98 2.96 -9.14
C SER A 49 6.22 1.49 -9.50
N ALA A 50 5.14 0.76 -9.73
CA ALA A 50 5.23 -0.62 -10.20
C ALA A 50 5.93 -0.72 -11.56
N ALA A 51 5.91 0.33 -12.37
CA ALA A 51 6.61 0.32 -13.67
C ALA A 51 8.14 0.28 -13.53
N ALA A 52 8.67 0.63 -12.36
CA ALA A 52 10.11 0.58 -12.09
C ALA A 52 10.57 -0.77 -11.51
N LEU A 53 9.64 -1.69 -11.24
CA LEU A 53 9.98 -3.00 -10.67
C LEU A 53 10.68 -3.89 -11.71
N THR A 54 11.58 -4.73 -11.20
CA THR A 54 12.27 -5.76 -12.00
C THR A 54 12.16 -7.10 -11.28
N GLU A 55 12.69 -8.15 -11.91
CA GLU A 55 12.73 -9.47 -11.27
C GLU A 55 13.52 -9.47 -9.96
N ASP A 56 14.46 -8.55 -9.79
CA ASP A 56 15.23 -8.41 -8.55
C ASP A 56 14.34 -7.98 -7.38
N ASP A 57 13.16 -7.45 -7.65
CA ASP A 57 12.21 -7.02 -6.63
C ASP A 57 11.18 -8.11 -6.26
N ALA A 58 11.32 -9.31 -6.81
CA ALA A 58 10.34 -10.38 -6.60
C ALA A 58 10.15 -10.73 -5.12
N ALA A 59 11.24 -10.81 -4.35
CA ALA A 59 11.15 -11.11 -2.92
C ALA A 59 10.43 -10.01 -2.16
N LEU A 60 10.66 -8.75 -2.53
CA LEU A 60 9.97 -7.61 -1.91
C LEU A 60 8.46 -7.67 -2.20
N LEU A 61 8.07 -7.94 -3.44
CA LEU A 61 6.65 -8.05 -3.81
C LEU A 61 5.97 -9.22 -3.10
N GLY A 62 6.63 -10.35 -3.00
CA GLY A 62 6.12 -11.50 -2.26
C GLY A 62 5.89 -11.15 -0.78
N HIS A 63 6.84 -10.43 -0.20
CA HIS A 63 6.72 -9.98 1.19
C HIS A 63 5.57 -9.00 1.37
N ILE A 64 5.39 -8.05 0.46
CA ILE A 64 4.27 -7.11 0.49
C ILE A 64 2.93 -7.87 0.53
N TYR A 65 2.73 -8.82 -0.37
CA TYR A 65 1.47 -9.57 -0.42
C TYR A 65 1.28 -10.49 0.78
N ALA A 66 2.36 -11.08 1.30
CA ALA A 66 2.28 -11.88 2.52
C ALA A 66 1.85 -11.04 3.72
N VAL A 67 2.39 -9.82 3.84
CA VAL A 67 2.02 -8.89 4.91
C VAL A 67 0.57 -8.45 4.75
N ILE A 68 0.12 -8.15 3.53
CA ILE A 68 -1.28 -7.79 3.27
C ILE A 68 -2.20 -8.92 3.74
N ALA A 69 -1.88 -10.17 3.40
CA ALA A 69 -2.70 -11.31 3.80
C ALA A 69 -2.76 -11.48 5.32
N GLN A 70 -1.64 -11.26 6.02
CA GLN A 70 -1.60 -11.32 7.47
C GLN A 70 -2.43 -10.21 8.11
N LEU A 71 -2.30 -8.98 7.62
CA LEU A 71 -3.04 -7.83 8.15
C LEU A 71 -4.53 -7.99 7.92
N TYR A 72 -4.91 -8.49 6.76
CA TYR A 72 -6.29 -8.75 6.42
C TYR A 72 -6.94 -9.72 7.44
N LYS A 73 -6.25 -10.81 7.77
CA LYS A 73 -6.72 -11.76 8.80
C LYS A 73 -6.77 -11.12 10.18
N LYS A 74 -5.74 -10.37 10.54
CA LYS A 74 -5.66 -9.71 11.84
C LYS A 74 -6.78 -8.70 12.04
N LEU A 75 -7.22 -8.03 10.98
CA LEU A 75 -8.31 -7.08 11.04
C LEU A 75 -9.69 -7.74 11.02
N GLY A 76 -9.75 -9.08 10.91
CA GLY A 76 -10.99 -9.83 10.97
C GLY A 76 -11.88 -9.66 9.75
N VAL A 77 -11.30 -9.38 8.59
CA VAL A 77 -12.05 -9.13 7.35
C VAL A 77 -11.90 -10.25 6.31
N ASP A 78 -11.37 -11.38 6.73
CA ASP A 78 -10.95 -12.48 5.85
C ASP A 78 -12.10 -13.20 5.15
N GLU A 79 -13.34 -13.09 5.62
CA GLU A 79 -14.47 -13.76 4.99
C GLU A 79 -15.08 -12.98 3.84
N SER A 80 -14.97 -11.66 3.85
CA SER A 80 -15.65 -10.82 2.86
C SER A 80 -14.78 -10.43 1.67
N GLY A 81 -13.46 -10.61 1.76
CA GLY A 81 -12.55 -10.30 0.67
C GLY A 81 -12.07 -8.86 0.67
N TYR A 82 -11.10 -8.60 -0.19
CA TYR A 82 -10.49 -7.28 -0.30
C TYR A 82 -9.98 -7.06 -1.73
N ARG A 83 -9.69 -5.81 -2.04
CA ARG A 83 -9.06 -5.45 -3.31
C ARG A 83 -7.72 -4.78 -3.04
N VAL A 84 -6.72 -5.15 -3.84
CA VAL A 84 -5.41 -4.50 -3.84
C VAL A 84 -5.28 -3.70 -5.11
N VAL A 85 -4.88 -2.44 -4.98
CA VAL A 85 -4.69 -1.53 -6.11
C VAL A 85 -3.34 -0.87 -6.00
N THR A 86 -2.58 -0.87 -7.10
CA THR A 86 -1.42 0.00 -7.24
C THR A 86 -1.57 0.78 -8.54
N ASN A 87 -1.31 2.07 -8.49
CA ASN A 87 -1.52 2.97 -9.61
C ASN A 87 -0.17 3.40 -10.20
N VAL A 88 -0.11 3.50 -11.52
CA VAL A 88 1.08 3.92 -12.24
C VAL A 88 0.71 5.08 -13.16
N GLY A 89 1.44 6.19 -13.03
CA GLY A 89 1.31 7.31 -13.94
C GLY A 89 0.00 8.07 -13.87
N THR A 90 -0.18 8.97 -14.82
CA THR A 90 -1.32 9.88 -14.86
C THR A 90 -2.66 9.16 -15.07
N ASP A 91 -2.70 8.26 -16.04
CA ASP A 91 -3.94 7.54 -16.36
C ASP A 91 -4.34 6.57 -15.24
N GLY A 92 -3.36 6.03 -14.52
CA GLY A 92 -3.61 5.19 -13.36
C GLY A 92 -4.05 5.96 -12.12
N GLY A 93 -3.89 7.28 -12.13
CA GLY A 93 -4.24 8.12 -10.98
C GLY A 93 -3.23 8.07 -9.85
N GLN A 94 -1.96 7.87 -10.16
CA GLN A 94 -0.92 7.83 -9.14
C GLN A 94 -0.69 9.22 -8.55
N SER A 95 -1.04 9.39 -7.28
CA SER A 95 -0.96 10.68 -6.61
C SER A 95 0.40 10.93 -5.95
N VAL A 96 1.08 9.90 -5.49
CA VAL A 96 2.40 9.99 -4.86
C VAL A 96 3.36 9.09 -5.62
N LYS A 97 4.50 9.66 -6.01
CA LYS A 97 5.51 8.93 -6.82
C LYS A 97 6.45 8.10 -5.95
N HIS A 98 5.85 7.21 -5.21
CA HIS A 98 6.49 6.20 -4.39
C HIS A 98 5.57 4.99 -4.40
N LEU A 99 6.07 3.85 -4.77
CA LEU A 99 5.28 2.62 -4.88
C LEU A 99 4.42 2.42 -3.64
N HIS A 100 3.13 2.25 -3.84
CA HIS A 100 2.21 1.95 -2.75
C HIS A 100 1.06 1.10 -3.24
N PHE A 101 0.60 0.25 -2.34
CA PHE A 101 -0.52 -0.65 -2.59
C PHE A 101 -1.66 -0.23 -1.68
N HIS A 102 -2.80 0.11 -2.27
CA HIS A 102 -4.04 0.32 -1.51
C HIS A 102 -4.66 -1.02 -1.24
N VAL A 103 -5.11 -1.25 -0.02
CA VAL A 103 -5.90 -2.42 0.36
C VAL A 103 -7.23 -1.91 0.87
N LEU A 104 -8.31 -2.29 0.18
CA LEU A 104 -9.66 -1.82 0.48
C LEU A 104 -10.56 -3.01 0.80
N ALA A 105 -11.33 -2.89 1.89
CA ALA A 105 -12.20 -3.97 2.34
C ALA A 105 -13.42 -3.43 3.07
N LYS A 106 -14.34 -4.31 3.38
CA LYS A 106 -15.55 -4.07 4.18
C LYS A 106 -16.63 -3.29 3.46
N ARG A 107 -16.56 -3.21 2.14
CA ARG A 107 -17.69 -2.85 1.29
C ARG A 107 -17.56 -3.55 -0.06
N SER A 108 -18.68 -3.68 -0.76
CA SER A 108 -18.64 -4.19 -2.14
C SER A 108 -17.94 -3.19 -3.04
N LEU A 109 -16.93 -3.66 -3.75
CA LEU A 109 -16.18 -2.87 -4.73
C LEU A 109 -16.64 -3.30 -6.11
N ALA A 110 -17.16 -2.34 -6.86
CA ALA A 110 -17.83 -2.63 -8.12
C ALA A 110 -16.85 -3.08 -9.21
N TRP A 111 -17.41 -3.64 -10.26
CA TRP A 111 -16.72 -3.93 -11.49
C TRP A 111 -17.46 -3.24 -12.65
N PRO A 112 -16.80 -2.52 -13.58
CA PRO A 112 -15.34 -2.36 -13.71
C PRO A 112 -14.69 -1.55 -12.57
N PRO A 113 -13.36 -1.70 -12.37
CA PRO A 113 -12.68 -1.15 -11.20
C PRO A 113 -12.41 0.36 -11.23
N GLY A 114 -12.77 1.02 -12.29
CA GLY A 114 -12.51 2.47 -12.39
C GLY A 114 -13.49 3.21 -13.25
#